data_7863267634eae9ff637fe030faa0e4c3
#
_entry.id   7863267634eae9ff637fe030faa0e4c3
#
_cell.length_a   1.000
_cell.length_b   1.000
_cell.length_c   1.000
_cell.angle_alpha   90.00
_cell.angle_beta   90.00
_cell.angle_gamma   90.00
#
_symmetry.space_group_name_H-M   'P 1'
#
loop_
_entity.id
_entity.type
_entity.pdbx_description
1 polymer ?
#
loop_
_entity_poly.entity_id
_entity_poly.type
_entity_poly.pdbx_seq_one_letter_code
_entity_poly.pdbx_strand_id
1 'polypeptide(L)'
;ITLSCFDQARREVARIALEKLIADGRIHPSRIEEMVDKARREVEHKIKQEGERAVLETNVHGLNHELVRLIGRLHYRTSYRQNVLNHSIEAHLAGIMASELGVDANLARRAGLLHDVGKALSYEIEGSHVQIGVDVCRKYKENADVIHAIEAHHGDVEAKTVVATLVQAADAISAARPGARSENYENYIKRLQKLEEICTSYDGVEKSFAIQAGREVRIMVFPDKINDEKMTIVAREIAQRIENEMDYPGQIKINLIRESR
;
A
#
# COMPACT_ATOMS: atom_id res chain seq x y z
N ILE A 1 -23.46 -11.94 2.96
CA ILE A 1 -22.89 -12.52 4.18
C ILE A 1 -21.66 -11.70 4.56
N THR A 2 -21.62 -11.20 5.80
CA THR A 2 -20.47 -10.45 6.33
C THR A 2 -19.62 -11.36 7.20
N LEU A 3 -18.31 -11.41 6.98
CA LEU A 3 -17.33 -12.12 7.78
C LEU A 3 -16.45 -11.13 8.53
N SER A 4 -16.34 -11.27 9.84
CA SER A 4 -15.51 -10.42 10.69
C SER A 4 -14.60 -11.29 11.57
N CYS A 5 -13.31 -10.94 11.61
CA CYS A 5 -12.32 -11.54 12.50
C CYS A 5 -11.13 -10.59 12.64
N PHE A 6 -10.55 -10.47 13.83
CA PHE A 6 -9.34 -9.68 14.05
C PHE A 6 -8.14 -10.25 13.29
N ASP A 7 -7.97 -11.57 13.28
CA ASP A 7 -6.95 -12.23 12.46
C ASP A 7 -7.45 -12.36 11.01
N GLN A 8 -6.84 -11.61 10.12
CA GLN A 8 -7.24 -11.55 8.71
C GLN A 8 -6.93 -12.84 7.95
N ALA A 9 -5.89 -13.59 8.34
CA ALA A 9 -5.61 -14.91 7.76
C ALA A 9 -6.71 -15.91 8.13
N ARG A 10 -7.18 -15.90 9.39
CA ARG A 10 -8.32 -16.74 9.81
C ARG A 10 -9.61 -16.34 9.12
N ARG A 11 -9.83 -15.04 8.90
CA ARG A 11 -10.98 -14.55 8.14
C ARG A 11 -10.95 -15.07 6.71
N GLU A 12 -9.78 -15.11 6.09
CA GLU A 12 -9.61 -15.61 4.73
C GLU A 12 -9.87 -17.13 4.66
N VAL A 13 -9.42 -17.89 5.65
CA VAL A 13 -9.76 -19.32 5.78
C VAL A 13 -11.28 -19.51 5.81
N ALA A 14 -12.00 -18.72 6.62
CA ALA A 14 -13.46 -18.79 6.71
C ALA A 14 -14.12 -18.41 5.37
N ARG A 15 -13.62 -17.40 4.67
CA ARG A 15 -14.14 -16.97 3.35
C ARG A 15 -14.01 -18.09 2.32
N ILE A 16 -12.82 -18.66 2.19
CA ILE A 16 -12.54 -19.74 1.22
C ILE A 16 -13.38 -21.00 1.55
N ALA A 17 -13.44 -21.35 2.84
CA ALA A 17 -14.23 -22.51 3.26
C ALA A 17 -15.72 -22.33 2.94
N LEU A 18 -16.28 -21.15 3.21
CA LEU A 18 -17.67 -20.81 2.92
C LEU A 18 -17.96 -20.84 1.42
N GLU A 19 -17.11 -20.25 0.59
CA GLU A 19 -17.26 -20.28 -0.87
C GLU A 19 -17.27 -21.70 -1.41
N LYS A 20 -16.36 -22.56 -0.91
CA LYS A 20 -16.32 -23.98 -1.28
C LYS A 20 -17.56 -24.75 -0.85
N LEU A 21 -18.08 -24.48 0.36
CA LEU A 21 -19.31 -25.11 0.85
C LEU A 21 -20.53 -24.68 0.04
N ILE A 22 -20.62 -23.40 -0.34
CA ILE A 22 -21.71 -22.89 -1.17
C ILE A 22 -21.66 -23.55 -2.57
N ALA A 23 -20.47 -23.65 -3.17
CA ALA A 23 -20.30 -24.30 -4.48
C ALA A 23 -20.58 -25.81 -4.44
N ASP A 24 -20.25 -26.49 -3.35
CA ASP A 24 -20.47 -27.94 -3.17
C ASP A 24 -21.94 -28.26 -2.83
N GLY A 25 -22.66 -27.35 -2.17
CA GLY A 25 -24.07 -27.49 -1.77
C GLY A 25 -24.31 -28.45 -0.60
N ARG A 26 -23.30 -29.19 -0.14
CA ARG A 26 -23.39 -30.15 0.97
C ARG A 26 -22.90 -29.53 2.26
N ILE A 27 -23.86 -29.08 3.09
CA ILE A 27 -23.55 -28.35 4.34
C ILE A 27 -23.92 -29.25 5.52
N HIS A 28 -22.95 -30.07 5.98
CA HIS A 28 -23.05 -30.88 7.20
C HIS A 28 -21.72 -30.85 7.97
N PRO A 29 -21.67 -31.15 9.28
CA PRO A 29 -20.51 -30.90 10.13
C PRO A 29 -19.18 -31.44 9.58
N SER A 30 -19.12 -32.69 9.19
CA SER A 30 -17.89 -33.32 8.67
C SER A 30 -17.40 -32.65 7.35
N ARG A 31 -18.32 -32.19 6.52
CA ARG A 31 -17.98 -31.49 5.29
C ARG A 31 -17.45 -30.07 5.57
N ILE A 32 -18.02 -29.41 6.59
CA ILE A 32 -17.54 -28.11 7.04
C ILE A 32 -16.11 -28.25 7.55
N GLU A 33 -15.80 -29.21 8.40
CA GLU A 33 -14.46 -29.47 8.91
C GLU A 33 -13.46 -29.73 7.78
N GLU A 34 -13.82 -30.60 6.82
CA GLU A 34 -12.99 -30.91 5.66
C GLU A 34 -12.67 -29.65 4.85
N MET A 35 -13.68 -28.78 4.58
CA MET A 35 -13.49 -27.55 3.81
C MET A 35 -12.65 -26.54 4.56
N VAL A 36 -12.83 -26.41 5.88
CA VAL A 36 -12.00 -25.54 6.73
C VAL A 36 -10.55 -25.99 6.72
N ASP A 37 -10.27 -27.29 6.87
CA ASP A 37 -8.92 -27.83 6.83
C ASP A 37 -8.25 -27.65 5.45
N LYS A 38 -9.02 -27.82 4.39
CA LYS A 38 -8.54 -27.55 3.03
C LYS A 38 -8.21 -26.07 2.83
N ALA A 39 -9.11 -25.18 3.24
CA ALA A 39 -8.91 -23.73 3.16
C ALA A 39 -7.70 -23.28 3.99
N ARG A 40 -7.50 -23.85 5.20
CA ARG A 40 -6.34 -23.57 6.04
C ARG A 40 -5.04 -23.92 5.34
N ARG A 41 -4.95 -25.10 4.71
CA ARG A 41 -3.77 -25.50 3.94
C ARG A 41 -3.50 -24.57 2.74
N GLU A 42 -4.53 -24.11 2.07
CA GLU A 42 -4.40 -23.17 0.95
C GLU A 42 -3.87 -21.81 1.42
N VAL A 43 -4.41 -21.29 2.53
CA VAL A 43 -3.93 -20.02 3.12
C VAL A 43 -2.49 -20.14 3.61
N GLU A 44 -2.13 -21.23 4.30
CA GLU A 44 -0.73 -21.46 4.73
C GLU A 44 0.23 -21.61 3.54
N HIS A 45 -0.19 -22.25 2.47
CA HIS A 45 0.60 -22.33 1.24
C HIS A 45 0.82 -20.94 0.62
N LYS A 46 -0.23 -20.12 0.57
CA LYS A 46 -0.16 -18.74 0.09
C LYS A 46 0.77 -17.88 0.95
N ILE A 47 0.67 -18.00 2.28
CA ILE A 47 1.57 -17.33 3.23
C ILE A 47 3.03 -17.65 2.91
N LYS A 48 3.34 -18.94 2.73
CA LYS A 48 4.69 -19.37 2.38
C LYS A 48 5.16 -18.78 1.07
N GLN A 49 4.34 -18.85 0.02
CA GLN A 49 4.67 -18.28 -1.30
C GLN A 49 4.92 -16.77 -1.23
N GLU A 50 4.08 -16.01 -0.51
CA GLU A 50 4.22 -14.56 -0.39
C GLU A 50 5.46 -14.17 0.43
N GLY A 51 5.80 -14.92 1.45
CA GLY A 51 7.04 -14.72 2.20
C GLY A 51 8.29 -14.97 1.35
N GLU A 52 8.31 -16.08 0.61
CA GLU A 52 9.39 -16.42 -0.31
C GLU A 52 9.52 -15.38 -1.44
N ARG A 53 8.39 -14.91 -1.99
CA ARG A 53 8.35 -13.83 -2.98
C ARG A 53 8.98 -12.54 -2.44
N ALA A 54 8.60 -12.12 -1.23
CA ALA A 54 9.12 -10.91 -0.62
C ALA A 54 10.65 -10.96 -0.42
N VAL A 55 11.15 -12.09 0.05
CA VAL A 55 12.59 -12.33 0.22
C VAL A 55 13.34 -12.27 -1.12
N LEU A 56 12.76 -12.85 -2.17
CA LEU A 56 13.34 -12.84 -3.51
C LEU A 56 13.35 -11.41 -4.10
N GLU A 57 12.22 -10.70 -4.07
CA GLU A 57 12.09 -9.35 -4.62
C GLU A 57 13.02 -8.34 -3.93
N THR A 58 13.21 -8.48 -2.62
CA THR A 58 14.10 -7.59 -1.84
C THR A 58 15.56 -8.03 -1.85
N ASN A 59 15.86 -9.19 -2.43
CA ASN A 59 17.21 -9.79 -2.43
C ASN A 59 17.79 -9.95 -1.01
N VAL A 60 16.95 -10.32 -0.03
CA VAL A 60 17.35 -10.59 1.35
C VAL A 60 17.56 -12.08 1.52
N HIS A 61 18.75 -12.51 1.98
CA HIS A 61 19.09 -13.91 2.11
C HIS A 61 19.33 -14.33 3.56
N GLY A 62 19.17 -15.63 3.85
CA GLY A 62 19.51 -16.20 5.15
C GLY A 62 18.57 -15.78 6.29
N LEU A 63 17.32 -15.43 6.00
CA LEU A 63 16.28 -15.25 7.02
C LEU A 63 15.86 -16.60 7.61
N ASN A 64 15.56 -16.62 8.90
CA ASN A 64 14.91 -17.75 9.52
C ASN A 64 13.55 -18.03 8.86
N HIS A 65 13.22 -19.31 8.62
CA HIS A 65 11.99 -19.69 7.93
C HIS A 65 10.70 -19.19 8.62
N GLU A 66 10.72 -19.06 9.95
CA GLU A 66 9.59 -18.47 10.67
C GLU A 66 9.44 -16.97 10.44
N LEU A 67 10.54 -16.22 10.29
CA LEU A 67 10.49 -14.83 9.89
C LEU A 67 9.93 -14.69 8.47
N VAL A 68 10.35 -15.55 7.54
CA VAL A 68 9.79 -15.58 6.16
C VAL A 68 8.28 -15.86 6.21
N ARG A 69 7.84 -16.79 7.05
CA ARG A 69 6.41 -17.09 7.25
C ARG A 69 5.65 -15.90 7.83
N LEU A 70 6.22 -15.21 8.81
CA LEU A 70 5.60 -13.99 9.39
C LEU A 70 5.50 -12.86 8.36
N ILE A 71 6.53 -12.65 7.54
CA ILE A 71 6.48 -11.71 6.41
C ILE A 71 5.32 -12.10 5.46
N GLY A 72 5.20 -13.38 5.12
CA GLY A 72 4.09 -13.86 4.29
C GLY A 72 2.70 -13.60 4.89
N ARG A 73 2.53 -13.68 6.22
CA ARG A 73 1.25 -13.33 6.90
C ARG A 73 0.85 -11.87 6.69
N LEU A 74 1.81 -10.96 6.47
CA LEU A 74 1.55 -9.55 6.18
C LEU A 74 0.78 -9.35 4.87
N HIS A 75 0.76 -10.34 3.98
CA HIS A 75 -0.07 -10.35 2.77
C HIS A 75 -1.56 -10.11 3.08
N TYR A 76 -2.04 -10.68 4.17
CA TYR A 76 -3.44 -10.53 4.62
C TYR A 76 -3.65 -9.28 5.50
N ARG A 77 -2.58 -8.57 5.87
CA ARG A 77 -2.65 -7.41 6.75
C ARG A 77 -2.77 -6.11 5.96
N THR A 78 -3.77 -5.32 6.32
CA THR A 78 -3.92 -3.94 5.86
C THR A 78 -3.78 -2.99 7.04
N SER A 79 -2.94 -1.97 6.92
CA SER A 79 -2.76 -0.92 7.91
C SER A 79 -2.81 0.44 7.19
N TYR A 80 -3.58 1.38 7.71
CA TYR A 80 -3.79 2.69 7.08
C TYR A 80 -4.12 2.62 5.58
N ARG A 81 -4.93 1.61 5.19
CA ARG A 81 -5.36 1.32 3.81
C ARG A 81 -4.25 0.86 2.85
N GLN A 82 -3.08 0.55 3.37
CA GLN A 82 -1.98 -0.03 2.61
C GLN A 82 -1.81 -1.51 2.98
N ASN A 83 -1.52 -2.36 1.99
CA ASN A 83 -1.12 -3.74 2.26
C ASN A 83 0.26 -3.75 2.90
N VAL A 84 0.38 -4.35 4.09
CA VAL A 84 1.62 -4.28 4.88
C VAL A 84 2.77 -5.04 4.23
N LEU A 85 2.51 -6.16 3.53
CA LEU A 85 3.57 -6.88 2.82
C LEU A 85 4.16 -6.03 1.70
N ASN A 86 3.33 -5.41 0.88
CA ASN A 86 3.81 -4.55 -0.21
C ASN A 86 4.58 -3.34 0.35
N HIS A 87 4.09 -2.75 1.44
CA HIS A 87 4.80 -1.68 2.15
C HIS A 87 6.18 -2.13 2.64
N SER A 88 6.27 -3.31 3.27
CA SER A 88 7.56 -3.86 3.74
C SER A 88 8.51 -4.19 2.58
N ILE A 89 7.99 -4.70 1.45
CA ILE A 89 8.79 -4.92 0.24
C ILE A 89 9.34 -3.58 -0.27
N GLU A 90 8.51 -2.55 -0.32
CA GLU A 90 8.93 -1.22 -0.78
C GLU A 90 9.96 -0.56 0.12
N ALA A 91 9.95 -0.84 1.42
CA ALA A 91 10.96 -0.37 2.35
C ALA A 91 12.38 -0.90 2.03
N HIS A 92 12.54 -1.82 1.05
CA HIS A 92 13.86 -2.17 0.48
C HIS A 92 14.58 -0.96 -0.17
N LEU A 93 13.87 0.15 -0.39
CA LEU A 93 14.45 1.45 -0.77
C LEU A 93 15.57 1.89 0.20
N ALA A 94 15.47 1.51 1.48
CA ALA A 94 16.57 1.73 2.45
C ALA A 94 17.90 1.17 1.94
N GLY A 95 17.88 0.00 1.27
CA GLY A 95 19.08 -0.59 0.68
C GLY A 95 19.62 0.15 -0.53
N ILE A 96 18.76 0.77 -1.34
CA ILE A 96 19.18 1.62 -2.45
C ILE A 96 19.88 2.86 -1.92
N MET A 97 19.25 3.56 -0.96
CA MET A 97 19.84 4.73 -0.31
C MET A 97 21.15 4.39 0.41
N ALA A 98 21.22 3.23 1.07
CA ALA A 98 22.45 2.76 1.71
C ALA A 98 23.59 2.56 0.72
N SER A 99 23.31 1.98 -0.47
CA SER A 99 24.31 1.83 -1.54
C SER A 99 24.88 3.16 -1.99
N GLU A 100 24.05 4.17 -2.17
CA GLU A 100 24.47 5.52 -2.58
C GLU A 100 25.32 6.22 -1.50
N LEU A 101 25.08 5.91 -0.23
CA LEU A 101 25.81 6.47 0.90
C LEU A 101 27.04 5.66 1.32
N GLY A 102 27.32 4.53 0.64
CA GLY A 102 28.44 3.64 0.98
C GLY A 102 28.25 2.87 2.29
N VAL A 103 27.00 2.64 2.71
CA VAL A 103 26.62 1.85 3.89
C VAL A 103 26.18 0.46 3.46
N ASP A 104 26.15 -0.50 4.37
CA ASP A 104 25.73 -1.88 4.07
C ASP A 104 24.29 -1.95 3.56
N ALA A 105 24.15 -2.07 2.26
CA ALA A 105 22.87 -2.15 1.56
C ALA A 105 22.07 -3.43 1.90
N ASN A 106 22.74 -4.53 2.19
CA ASN A 106 22.07 -5.79 2.52
C ASN A 106 21.45 -5.71 3.92
N LEU A 107 22.16 -5.10 4.86
CA LEU A 107 21.68 -4.84 6.19
C LEU A 107 20.47 -3.89 6.15
N ALA A 108 20.53 -2.83 5.35
CA ALA A 108 19.46 -1.86 5.21
C ALA A 108 18.20 -2.47 4.54
N ARG A 109 18.36 -3.32 3.49
CA ARG A 109 17.24 -4.06 2.88
C ARG A 109 16.56 -4.99 3.87
N ARG A 110 17.39 -5.72 4.65
CA ARG A 110 16.90 -6.65 5.66
C ARG A 110 16.12 -5.94 6.75
N ALA A 111 16.63 -4.82 7.24
CA ALA A 111 15.95 -4.00 8.23
C ALA A 111 14.64 -3.40 7.68
N GLY A 112 14.64 -2.90 6.44
CA GLY A 112 13.46 -2.41 5.75
C GLY A 112 12.38 -3.48 5.58
N LEU A 113 12.76 -4.70 5.17
CA LEU A 113 11.79 -5.81 5.03
C LEU A 113 11.17 -6.23 6.36
N LEU A 114 11.93 -6.15 7.45
CA LEU A 114 11.52 -6.64 8.77
C LEU A 114 10.89 -5.56 9.67
N HIS A 115 10.95 -4.26 9.32
CA HIS A 115 10.55 -3.18 10.23
C HIS A 115 9.13 -3.35 10.79
N ASP A 116 8.22 -3.86 9.99
CA ASP A 116 6.80 -4.05 10.30
C ASP A 116 6.41 -5.50 10.61
N VAL A 117 7.36 -6.42 10.77
CA VAL A 117 7.09 -7.85 10.96
C VAL A 117 6.19 -8.15 12.17
N GLY A 118 6.25 -7.31 13.21
CA GLY A 118 5.40 -7.44 14.39
C GLY A 118 3.91 -7.28 14.11
N LYS A 119 3.53 -6.61 13.03
CA LYS A 119 2.13 -6.51 12.59
C LYS A 119 1.50 -7.87 12.23
N ALA A 120 2.32 -8.87 11.94
CA ALA A 120 1.84 -10.25 11.69
C ALA A 120 1.27 -10.93 12.94
N LEU A 121 1.66 -10.49 14.13
CA LEU A 121 1.30 -11.10 15.43
C LEU A 121 0.50 -10.18 16.36
N SER A 122 0.29 -8.92 15.99
CA SER A 122 -0.34 -7.91 16.86
C SER A 122 -1.80 -8.21 17.26
N TYR A 123 -2.40 -9.27 16.77
CA TYR A 123 -3.71 -9.75 17.25
C TYR A 123 -3.61 -10.86 18.29
N GLU A 124 -2.47 -11.54 18.36
CA GLU A 124 -2.24 -12.69 19.21
C GLU A 124 -1.46 -12.29 20.46
N ILE A 125 -0.71 -11.18 20.39
CA ILE A 125 0.21 -10.74 21.43
C ILE A 125 -0.12 -9.28 21.77
N GLU A 126 -0.27 -8.98 23.07
CA GLU A 126 -0.42 -7.62 23.57
C GLU A 126 0.88 -6.82 23.40
N GLY A 127 0.77 -5.56 23.01
CA GLY A 127 1.90 -4.65 22.83
C GLY A 127 1.90 -3.93 21.49
N SER A 128 2.84 -3.01 21.32
CA SER A 128 3.04 -2.35 20.04
C SER A 128 3.67 -3.31 19.04
N HIS A 129 3.34 -3.15 17.74
CA HIS A 129 3.96 -3.97 16.69
C HIS A 129 5.49 -3.80 16.65
N VAL A 130 6.02 -2.64 17.10
CA VAL A 130 7.46 -2.39 17.22
C VAL A 130 8.06 -3.34 18.25
N GLN A 131 7.51 -3.36 19.48
CA GLN A 131 7.99 -4.24 20.54
C GLN A 131 7.89 -5.72 20.15
N ILE A 132 6.75 -6.14 19.58
CA ILE A 132 6.54 -7.50 19.11
C ILE A 132 7.56 -7.85 18.00
N GLY A 133 7.83 -6.94 17.07
CA GLY A 133 8.82 -7.11 16.02
C GLY A 133 10.24 -7.27 16.57
N VAL A 134 10.62 -6.44 17.52
CA VAL A 134 11.91 -6.52 18.23
C VAL A 134 12.07 -7.87 18.91
N ASP A 135 11.06 -8.32 19.68
CA ASP A 135 11.12 -9.57 20.44
C ASP A 135 11.21 -10.80 19.51
N VAL A 136 10.45 -10.78 18.42
CA VAL A 136 10.50 -11.82 17.39
C VAL A 136 11.87 -11.87 16.71
N CYS A 137 12.42 -10.72 16.31
CA CYS A 137 13.73 -10.66 15.68
C CYS A 137 14.85 -11.08 16.63
N ARG A 138 14.77 -10.73 17.92
CA ARG A 138 15.69 -11.23 18.97
C ARG A 138 15.59 -12.75 19.12
N LYS A 139 14.38 -13.31 19.16
CA LYS A 139 14.16 -14.75 19.27
C LYS A 139 14.82 -15.51 18.11
N TYR A 140 14.77 -14.97 16.91
CA TYR A 140 15.37 -15.60 15.73
C TYR A 140 16.80 -15.12 15.43
N LYS A 141 17.45 -14.45 16.39
CA LYS A 141 18.85 -14.03 16.39
C LYS A 141 19.23 -13.14 15.20
N GLU A 142 18.36 -12.18 14.88
CA GLU A 142 18.67 -11.14 13.91
C GLU A 142 19.80 -10.23 14.38
N ASN A 143 20.44 -9.56 13.42
CA ASN A 143 21.51 -8.59 13.70
C ASN A 143 21.01 -7.45 14.58
N ALA A 144 21.86 -6.99 15.52
CA ALA A 144 21.54 -5.94 16.46
C ALA A 144 21.15 -4.61 15.77
N ASP A 145 21.78 -4.26 14.66
CA ASP A 145 21.46 -3.05 13.90
C ASP A 145 20.12 -3.15 13.19
N VAL A 146 19.72 -4.36 12.73
CA VAL A 146 18.38 -4.63 12.21
C VAL A 146 17.33 -4.47 13.29
N ILE A 147 17.58 -5.05 14.49
CA ILE A 147 16.68 -4.93 15.62
C ILE A 147 16.54 -3.46 16.05
N HIS A 148 17.66 -2.73 16.10
CA HIS A 148 17.63 -1.30 16.42
C HIS A 148 16.85 -0.49 15.36
N ALA A 149 16.99 -0.80 14.10
CA ALA A 149 16.22 -0.14 13.04
C ALA A 149 14.71 -0.40 13.18
N ILE A 150 14.30 -1.63 13.56
CA ILE A 150 12.90 -1.96 13.86
C ILE A 150 12.41 -1.16 15.09
N GLU A 151 13.22 -1.04 16.14
CA GLU A 151 12.86 -0.32 17.36
C GLU A 151 12.69 1.19 17.11
N ALA A 152 13.52 1.77 16.25
CA ALA A 152 13.60 3.21 16.02
C ALA A 152 12.70 3.74 14.90
N HIS A 153 12.08 2.88 14.06
CA HIS A 153 11.47 3.33 12.79
C HIS A 153 10.31 4.33 12.95
N HIS A 154 9.63 4.36 14.08
CA HIS A 154 8.60 5.37 14.38
C HIS A 154 9.10 6.58 15.17
N GLY A 155 10.39 6.61 15.56
CA GLY A 155 10.97 7.72 16.29
C GLY A 155 10.73 7.69 17.80
N ASP A 156 10.12 6.65 18.36
CA ASP A 156 9.97 6.47 19.82
C ASP A 156 11.32 6.23 20.48
N VAL A 157 12.28 5.70 19.74
CA VAL A 157 13.68 5.53 20.12
C VAL A 157 14.54 6.27 19.10
N GLU A 158 15.58 6.96 19.59
CA GLU A 158 16.52 7.68 18.73
C GLU A 158 17.27 6.73 17.78
N ALA A 159 17.29 7.05 16.49
CA ALA A 159 18.02 6.30 15.47
C ALA A 159 19.54 6.55 15.63
N LYS A 160 20.26 5.58 16.18
CA LYS A 160 21.71 5.67 16.45
C LYS A 160 22.58 5.17 15.28
N THR A 161 21.98 4.57 14.26
CA THR A 161 22.69 4.06 13.10
C THR A 161 22.14 4.67 11.83
N VAL A 162 22.99 4.82 10.80
CA VAL A 162 22.55 5.29 9.48
C VAL A 162 21.47 4.37 8.91
N VAL A 163 21.60 3.06 9.11
CA VAL A 163 20.59 2.08 8.68
C VAL A 163 19.22 2.37 9.31
N ALA A 164 19.15 2.67 10.60
CA ALA A 164 17.89 3.02 11.27
C ALA A 164 17.25 4.28 10.67
N THR A 165 18.05 5.31 10.41
CA THR A 165 17.57 6.55 9.75
C THR A 165 17.07 6.28 8.33
N LEU A 166 17.77 5.42 7.57
CA LEU A 166 17.36 5.06 6.22
C LEU A 166 16.06 4.25 6.20
N VAL A 167 15.83 3.39 7.19
CA VAL A 167 14.56 2.65 7.33
C VAL A 167 13.41 3.62 7.65
N GLN A 168 13.59 4.60 8.54
CA GLN A 168 12.60 5.66 8.77
C GLN A 168 12.24 6.41 7.49
N ALA A 169 13.25 6.81 6.71
CA ALA A 169 13.04 7.50 5.45
C ALA A 169 12.29 6.62 4.43
N ALA A 170 12.68 5.34 4.31
CA ALA A 170 12.05 4.39 3.39
C ALA A 170 10.58 4.10 3.77
N ASP A 171 10.28 3.95 5.07
CA ASP A 171 8.93 3.81 5.59
C ASP A 171 8.07 5.02 5.21
N ALA A 172 8.55 6.24 5.48
CA ALA A 172 7.86 7.48 5.15
C ALA A 172 7.60 7.61 3.63
N ILE A 173 8.60 7.31 2.79
CA ILE A 173 8.47 7.34 1.33
C ILE A 173 7.43 6.32 0.85
N SER A 174 7.50 5.08 1.33
CA SER A 174 6.55 4.02 0.96
C SER A 174 5.12 4.38 1.38
N ALA A 175 4.93 4.99 2.55
CA ALA A 175 3.62 5.42 3.03
C ALA A 175 3.04 6.63 2.27
N ALA A 176 3.90 7.53 1.78
CA ALA A 176 3.51 8.79 1.13
C ALA A 176 3.36 8.67 -0.39
N ARG A 177 3.91 7.63 -1.02
CA ARG A 177 3.89 7.53 -2.48
C ARG A 177 2.47 7.46 -3.05
N PRO A 178 2.24 8.01 -4.27
CA PRO A 178 0.96 7.96 -4.94
C PRO A 178 0.44 6.52 -5.13
N GLY A 179 -0.78 6.26 -4.67
CA GLY A 179 -1.42 4.94 -4.81
C GLY A 179 -1.03 3.89 -3.77
N ALA A 180 -0.15 4.21 -2.81
CA ALA A 180 0.24 3.31 -1.72
C ALA A 180 -0.95 2.93 -0.83
N ARG A 181 -1.84 3.87 -0.57
CA ARG A 181 -3.05 3.67 0.24
C ARG A 181 -4.26 3.52 -0.67
N SER A 182 -5.03 2.45 -0.49
CA SER A 182 -6.30 2.31 -1.19
C SER A 182 -7.24 3.44 -0.78
N GLU A 183 -7.69 4.22 -1.74
CA GLU A 183 -8.64 5.30 -1.51
C GLU A 183 -10.03 4.74 -1.18
N ASN A 184 -10.76 5.41 -0.29
CA ASN A 184 -12.17 5.08 -0.06
C ASN A 184 -12.95 5.46 -1.32
N TYR A 185 -13.87 4.58 -1.77
CA TYR A 185 -14.69 4.82 -2.96
C TYR A 185 -15.41 6.17 -2.91
N GLU A 186 -15.91 6.56 -1.72
CA GLU A 186 -16.56 7.87 -1.53
C GLU A 186 -15.59 9.05 -1.72
N ASN A 187 -14.36 8.96 -1.20
CA ASN A 187 -13.35 10.00 -1.38
C ASN A 187 -12.88 10.07 -2.83
N TYR A 188 -12.76 8.93 -3.49
CA TYR A 188 -12.47 8.83 -4.91
C TYR A 188 -13.55 9.55 -5.74
N ILE A 189 -14.83 9.27 -5.51
CA ILE A 189 -15.94 9.94 -6.22
C ILE A 189 -15.95 11.44 -5.92
N LYS A 190 -15.81 11.86 -4.66
CA LYS A 190 -15.73 13.28 -4.29
C LYS A 190 -14.58 14.00 -4.99
N ARG A 191 -13.43 13.34 -5.11
CA ARG A 191 -12.28 13.91 -5.82
C ARG A 191 -12.55 14.08 -7.31
N LEU A 192 -13.16 13.09 -7.98
CA LEU A 192 -13.56 13.21 -9.38
C LEU A 192 -14.56 14.33 -9.59
N GLN A 193 -15.58 14.42 -8.74
CA GLN A 193 -16.59 15.48 -8.77
C GLN A 193 -15.96 16.86 -8.60
N LYS A 194 -15.09 17.02 -7.58
CA LYS A 194 -14.39 18.29 -7.35
C LYS A 194 -13.50 18.69 -8.53
N LEU A 195 -12.84 17.72 -9.15
CA LEU A 195 -12.01 17.95 -10.36
C LEU A 195 -12.86 18.45 -11.53
N GLU A 196 -14.02 17.83 -11.77
CA GLU A 196 -14.97 18.25 -12.79
C GLU A 196 -15.60 19.61 -12.47
N GLU A 197 -15.94 19.89 -11.20
CA GLU A 197 -16.46 21.18 -10.74
C GLU A 197 -15.47 22.34 -10.97
N ILE A 198 -14.19 22.12 -10.64
CA ILE A 198 -13.15 23.14 -10.90
C ILE A 198 -13.10 23.45 -12.39
N CYS A 199 -13.09 22.45 -13.26
CA CYS A 199 -13.02 22.64 -14.70
C CYS A 199 -14.26 23.35 -15.26
N THR A 200 -15.46 22.95 -14.84
CA THR A 200 -16.73 23.51 -15.33
C THR A 200 -17.03 24.89 -14.80
N SER A 201 -16.37 25.35 -13.73
CA SER A 201 -16.52 26.70 -13.19
C SER A 201 -15.94 27.83 -14.06
N TYR A 202 -15.14 27.49 -15.08
CA TYR A 202 -14.56 28.48 -15.99
C TYR A 202 -15.52 28.86 -17.10
N ASP A 203 -15.63 30.16 -17.35
CA ASP A 203 -16.48 30.66 -18.46
C ASP A 203 -15.96 30.15 -19.81
N GLY A 204 -16.86 29.65 -20.61
CA GLY A 204 -16.54 29.06 -21.91
C GLY A 204 -16.28 27.55 -21.87
N VAL A 205 -16.27 26.91 -20.72
CA VAL A 205 -16.28 25.45 -20.60
C VAL A 205 -17.72 24.94 -20.73
N GLU A 206 -17.94 24.00 -21.62
CA GLU A 206 -19.24 23.34 -21.83
C GLU A 206 -19.41 22.15 -20.87
N LYS A 207 -18.41 21.28 -20.84
CA LYS A 207 -18.42 20.04 -20.04
C LYS A 207 -16.99 19.63 -19.69
N SER A 208 -16.83 18.90 -18.60
CA SER A 208 -15.59 18.24 -18.27
C SER A 208 -15.83 16.80 -17.82
N PHE A 209 -14.85 15.93 -18.08
CA PHE A 209 -14.90 14.52 -17.75
C PHE A 209 -13.56 14.08 -17.15
N ALA A 210 -13.60 13.63 -15.91
CA ALA A 210 -12.46 12.98 -15.28
C ALA A 210 -12.39 11.51 -15.74
N ILE A 211 -11.33 11.15 -16.44
CA ILE A 211 -11.10 9.80 -16.96
C ILE A 211 -9.81 9.19 -16.42
N GLN A 212 -9.53 7.91 -16.71
CA GLN A 212 -8.37 7.18 -16.22
C GLN A 212 -8.19 7.31 -14.70
N ALA A 213 -9.29 7.08 -13.95
CA ALA A 213 -9.30 7.22 -12.48
C ALA A 213 -8.89 8.63 -11.99
N GLY A 214 -9.22 9.69 -12.76
CA GLY A 214 -8.90 11.07 -12.43
C GLY A 214 -7.47 11.50 -12.79
N ARG A 215 -6.71 10.69 -13.52
CA ARG A 215 -5.37 11.06 -14.02
C ARG A 215 -5.40 11.87 -15.30
N GLU A 216 -6.56 11.95 -15.94
CA GLU A 216 -6.78 12.76 -17.13
C GLU A 216 -8.13 13.46 -17.01
N VAL A 217 -8.18 14.76 -17.36
CA VAL A 217 -9.42 15.53 -17.48
C VAL A 217 -9.56 15.97 -18.92
N ARG A 218 -10.71 15.67 -19.54
CA ARG A 218 -11.11 16.19 -20.85
C ARG A 218 -12.11 17.30 -20.64
N ILE A 219 -11.81 18.48 -21.18
CA ILE A 219 -12.57 19.69 -21.01
C ILE A 219 -13.04 20.13 -22.40
N MET A 220 -14.34 20.08 -22.62
CA MET A 220 -14.97 20.55 -23.85
C MET A 220 -15.27 22.04 -23.68
N VAL A 221 -14.87 22.86 -24.65
CA VAL A 221 -15.07 24.32 -24.62
C VAL A 221 -15.97 24.77 -25.75
N PHE A 222 -16.75 25.84 -25.52
CA PHE A 222 -17.56 26.46 -26.56
C PHE A 222 -16.66 27.16 -27.58
N PRO A 223 -16.72 26.79 -28.89
CA PRO A 223 -15.86 27.35 -29.93
C PRO A 223 -16.02 28.87 -30.08
N ASP A 224 -17.22 29.38 -29.82
CA ASP A 224 -17.56 30.81 -29.95
C ASP A 224 -17.01 31.67 -28.80
N LYS A 225 -16.69 31.07 -27.65
CA LYS A 225 -16.23 31.75 -26.46
C LYS A 225 -14.72 31.68 -26.26
N ILE A 226 -14.10 30.56 -26.63
CA ILE A 226 -12.69 30.28 -26.41
C ILE A 226 -11.99 30.02 -27.74
N ASN A 227 -11.08 30.91 -28.11
CA ASN A 227 -10.17 30.76 -29.25
C ASN A 227 -8.87 30.04 -28.82
N ASP A 228 -7.97 29.73 -29.75
CA ASP A 228 -6.75 28.97 -29.51
C ASP A 228 -5.81 29.66 -28.49
N GLU A 229 -5.73 30.98 -28.51
CA GLU A 229 -4.91 31.75 -27.55
C GLU A 229 -5.48 31.61 -26.12
N LYS A 230 -6.79 31.75 -25.97
CA LYS A 230 -7.48 31.59 -24.69
C LYS A 230 -7.42 30.15 -24.16
N MET A 231 -7.41 29.14 -25.04
CA MET A 231 -7.26 27.73 -24.61
C MET A 231 -6.01 27.50 -23.77
N THR A 232 -4.88 28.07 -24.17
CA THR A 232 -3.61 27.94 -23.45
C THR A 232 -3.66 28.61 -22.07
N ILE A 233 -4.31 29.78 -21.99
CA ILE A 233 -4.46 30.52 -20.73
C ILE A 233 -5.38 29.75 -19.78
N VAL A 234 -6.55 29.35 -20.23
CA VAL A 234 -7.53 28.60 -19.44
C VAL A 234 -6.95 27.27 -18.96
N ALA A 235 -6.20 26.54 -19.81
CA ALA A 235 -5.54 25.31 -19.40
C ALA A 235 -4.57 25.53 -18.24
N ARG A 236 -3.78 26.61 -18.30
CA ARG A 236 -2.82 26.98 -17.24
C ARG A 236 -3.53 27.39 -15.94
N GLU A 237 -4.57 28.18 -16.04
CA GLU A 237 -5.35 28.60 -14.87
C GLU A 237 -6.04 27.42 -14.19
N ILE A 238 -6.63 26.51 -14.96
CA ILE A 238 -7.22 25.27 -14.43
C ILE A 238 -6.15 24.42 -13.74
N ALA A 239 -4.97 24.24 -14.36
CA ALA A 239 -3.87 23.48 -13.77
C ALA A 239 -3.45 24.08 -12.42
N GLN A 240 -3.23 25.39 -12.38
CA GLN A 240 -2.82 26.09 -11.17
C GLN A 240 -3.88 26.02 -10.05
N ARG A 241 -5.15 26.08 -10.43
CA ARG A 241 -6.25 25.96 -9.46
C ARG A 241 -6.37 24.55 -8.91
N ILE A 242 -6.22 23.51 -9.75
CA ILE A 242 -6.20 22.12 -9.32
C ILE A 242 -5.04 21.88 -8.33
N GLU A 243 -3.85 22.38 -8.63
CA GLU A 243 -2.68 22.28 -7.75
C GLU A 243 -2.91 22.95 -6.39
N ASN A 244 -3.59 24.09 -6.36
CA ASN A 244 -3.85 24.84 -5.13
C ASN A 244 -5.02 24.30 -4.28
N GLU A 245 -6.05 23.74 -4.92
CA GLU A 245 -7.30 23.36 -4.24
C GLU A 245 -7.43 21.85 -3.99
N MET A 246 -6.57 21.03 -4.58
CA MET A 246 -6.68 19.57 -4.49
C MET A 246 -5.37 18.92 -4.07
N ASP A 247 -5.43 18.09 -3.02
CA ASP A 247 -4.39 17.12 -2.74
C ASP A 247 -4.51 15.95 -3.72
N TYR A 248 -3.57 15.87 -4.66
CA TYR A 248 -3.59 14.87 -5.70
C TYR A 248 -2.31 14.01 -5.72
N PRO A 249 -2.42 12.68 -5.63
CA PRO A 249 -1.26 11.80 -5.65
C PRO A 249 -0.77 11.58 -7.08
N GLY A 250 0.01 12.49 -7.65
CA GLY A 250 0.63 12.35 -8.96
C GLY A 250 0.36 13.49 -9.93
N GLN A 251 0.50 13.22 -11.23
CA GLN A 251 0.25 14.19 -12.30
C GLN A 251 -1.15 14.01 -12.88
N ILE A 252 -1.84 15.12 -13.14
CA ILE A 252 -3.11 15.16 -13.87
C ILE A 252 -2.86 15.73 -15.26
N LYS A 253 -3.23 14.98 -16.28
CA LYS A 253 -3.20 15.44 -17.66
C LYS A 253 -4.46 16.23 -17.97
N ILE A 254 -4.33 17.49 -18.38
CA ILE A 254 -5.45 18.36 -18.75
C ILE A 254 -5.50 18.46 -20.27
N ASN A 255 -6.61 18.05 -20.86
CA ASN A 255 -6.87 18.14 -22.28
C ASN A 255 -8.08 19.06 -22.54
N LEU A 256 -7.82 20.24 -23.11
CA LEU A 256 -8.88 21.10 -23.64
C LEU A 256 -9.18 20.70 -25.08
N ILE A 257 -10.47 20.55 -25.38
CA ILE A 257 -10.95 20.11 -26.69
C ILE A 257 -11.95 21.17 -27.19
N ARG A 258 -11.63 21.75 -28.35
CA ARG A 258 -12.53 22.65 -29.07
C ARG A 258 -12.99 21.94 -30.34
N GLU A 259 -14.26 21.66 -30.45
CA GLU A 259 -14.88 21.07 -31.64
C GLU A 259 -15.61 22.16 -32.43
N SER A 260 -15.12 22.50 -33.62
CA SER A 260 -15.84 23.35 -34.58
C SER A 260 -16.42 22.47 -35.67
N ARG A 261 -17.72 22.49 -35.82
CA ARG A 261 -18.44 21.83 -36.95
C ARG A 261 -18.51 22.79 -38.12
#